data_a14f8444ffe7c6b6896f4d58d6289f8d
#
_entry.id   a14f8444ffe7c6b6896f4d58d6289f8d
#
_cell.length_a   1.000
_cell.length_b   1.000
_cell.length_c   1.000
_cell.angle_alpha   90.00
_cell.angle_beta   90.00
_cell.angle_gamma   90.00
#
_symmetry.space_group_name_H-M   'P 1'
#
loop_
_entity.id
_entity.type
_entity.pdbx_description
1 polymer ?
#
loop_
_entity_poly.entity_id
_entity_poly.type
_entity_poly.pdbx_seq_one_letter_code
_entity_poly.pdbx_strand_id
1 'polypeptide(L)'
;MPQASREAIEQLRDVTREFASREDLIDRDRAWEAKRKALEIIFAAPRTYHRQSQFDHFVEKGGSELSNYALWCALVEREDTLELPEDLERSSSPRVELERLELADRVDFWEWCQWIASEQLVHAQEVAREVGMEIGIMADLAVGVHGHGSEKWSRPELFASGMTVGAPPDVYSQQGQNWSQPPWSPRSLAECGYTPLRDMVRAALANAGAVRIDHILGMFRLWWIPEGCVATEGTYVYYDHEAMMGIILLEAQRAGAVVIGE
;
A
#
# COMPACT_ATOMS: atom_id res chain seq x y z
N MET A 1 -3.62 -29.23 5.01
CA MET A 1 -4.94 -28.61 5.23
C MET A 1 -5.99 -29.71 5.29
N PRO A 2 -6.90 -29.71 6.27
CA PRO A 2 -8.00 -30.68 6.40
C PRO A 2 -8.92 -30.70 5.16
N GLN A 3 -9.59 -31.84 4.91
CA GLN A 3 -10.48 -31.99 3.75
C GLN A 3 -11.65 -31.01 3.80
N ALA A 4 -12.28 -30.85 4.97
CA ALA A 4 -13.37 -29.89 5.17
C ALA A 4 -12.98 -28.44 4.81
N SER A 5 -11.74 -28.05 5.12
CA SER A 5 -11.22 -26.71 4.75
C SER A 5 -11.05 -26.55 3.23
N ARG A 6 -10.62 -27.61 2.53
CA ARG A 6 -10.53 -27.59 1.05
C ARG A 6 -11.91 -27.47 0.40
N GLU A 7 -12.89 -28.24 0.88
CA GLU A 7 -14.28 -28.18 0.41
C GLU A 7 -14.90 -26.80 0.62
N ALA A 8 -14.66 -26.18 1.78
CA ALA A 8 -15.15 -24.82 2.05
C ALA A 8 -14.51 -23.78 1.11
N ILE A 9 -13.20 -23.88 0.82
CA ILE A 9 -12.53 -22.99 -0.13
C ILE A 9 -13.05 -23.22 -1.56
N GLU A 10 -13.34 -24.47 -1.96
CA GLU A 10 -13.91 -24.77 -3.28
C GLU A 10 -15.29 -24.14 -3.44
N GLN A 11 -16.14 -24.20 -2.40
CA GLN A 11 -17.44 -23.52 -2.41
C GLN A 11 -17.29 -22.00 -2.57
N LEU A 12 -16.36 -21.36 -1.85
CA LEU A 12 -16.10 -19.94 -1.99
C LEU A 12 -15.58 -19.58 -3.39
N ARG A 13 -14.74 -20.44 -3.99
CA ARG A 13 -14.28 -20.27 -5.37
C ARG A 13 -15.43 -20.31 -6.38
N ASP A 14 -16.38 -21.21 -6.20
CA ASP A 14 -17.52 -21.35 -7.11
C ASP A 14 -18.44 -20.12 -7.01
N VAL A 15 -18.66 -19.59 -5.80
CA VAL A 15 -19.33 -18.30 -5.60
C VAL A 15 -18.61 -17.17 -6.35
N THR A 16 -17.26 -17.11 -6.25
CA THR A 16 -16.47 -16.08 -6.95
C THR A 16 -16.55 -16.23 -8.48
N ARG A 17 -16.59 -17.46 -9.01
CA ARG A 17 -16.77 -17.72 -10.44
C ARG A 17 -18.11 -17.25 -10.97
N GLU A 18 -19.19 -17.40 -10.20
CA GLU A 18 -20.50 -16.89 -10.55
C GLU A 18 -20.47 -15.37 -10.78
N PHE A 19 -19.77 -14.62 -9.92
CA PHE A 19 -19.62 -13.16 -10.10
C PHE A 19 -18.69 -12.81 -11.26
N ALA A 20 -17.60 -13.55 -11.46
CA ALA A 20 -16.65 -13.32 -12.55
C ALA A 20 -17.23 -13.59 -13.95
N SER A 21 -18.32 -14.38 -14.05
CA SER A 21 -19.01 -14.67 -15.30
C SER A 21 -20.07 -13.64 -15.69
N ARG A 22 -20.35 -12.66 -14.85
CA ARG A 22 -21.34 -11.61 -15.13
C ARG A 22 -20.74 -10.51 -16.01
N GLU A 23 -21.53 -9.99 -16.95
CA GLU A 23 -21.12 -8.90 -17.84
C GLU A 23 -21.35 -7.49 -17.25
N ASP A 24 -21.88 -7.42 -16.03
CA ASP A 24 -22.15 -6.18 -15.30
C ASP A 24 -20.93 -5.71 -14.49
N LEU A 25 -21.12 -4.68 -13.67
CA LEU A 25 -20.07 -4.11 -12.83
C LEU A 25 -19.52 -5.16 -11.84
N ILE A 26 -18.22 -5.12 -11.61
CA ILE A 26 -17.56 -5.99 -10.63
C ILE A 26 -18.07 -5.65 -9.22
N ASP A 27 -18.66 -6.63 -8.57
CA ASP A 27 -19.01 -6.55 -7.14
C ASP A 27 -17.77 -6.81 -6.28
N ARG A 28 -17.05 -5.75 -5.99
CA ARG A 28 -15.77 -5.81 -5.26
C ARG A 28 -15.95 -6.27 -3.82
N ASP A 29 -17.03 -5.86 -3.17
CA ASP A 29 -17.28 -6.15 -1.76
C ASP A 29 -17.56 -7.64 -1.56
N ARG A 30 -18.44 -8.24 -2.37
CA ARG A 30 -18.68 -9.68 -2.32
C ARG A 30 -17.48 -10.51 -2.74
N ALA A 31 -16.72 -10.06 -3.73
CA ALA A 31 -15.48 -10.72 -4.14
C ALA A 31 -14.44 -10.69 -3.02
N TRP A 32 -14.31 -9.57 -2.34
CA TRP A 32 -13.43 -9.43 -1.19
C TRP A 32 -13.89 -10.29 -0.01
N GLU A 33 -15.16 -10.28 0.34
CA GLU A 33 -15.70 -11.08 1.43
C GLU A 33 -15.43 -12.59 1.23
N ALA A 34 -15.67 -13.10 0.02
CA ALA A 34 -15.37 -14.49 -0.32
C ALA A 34 -13.87 -14.80 -0.22
N LYS A 35 -13.02 -13.91 -0.74
CA LYS A 35 -11.56 -14.03 -0.67
C LYS A 35 -11.06 -14.02 0.78
N ARG A 36 -11.55 -13.08 1.59
CA ARG A 36 -11.17 -12.96 3.00
C ARG A 36 -11.52 -14.23 3.77
N LYS A 37 -12.74 -14.76 3.63
CA LYS A 37 -13.13 -16.03 4.25
C LYS A 37 -12.23 -17.20 3.85
N ALA A 38 -11.84 -17.29 2.58
CA ALA A 38 -10.90 -18.32 2.13
C ALA A 38 -9.50 -18.15 2.76
N LEU A 39 -9.00 -16.91 2.85
CA LEU A 39 -7.72 -16.61 3.50
C LEU A 39 -7.75 -16.96 4.99
N GLU A 40 -8.84 -16.67 5.71
CA GLU A 40 -9.03 -17.02 7.12
C GLU A 40 -8.98 -18.55 7.35
N ILE A 41 -9.63 -19.31 6.46
CA ILE A 41 -9.59 -20.79 6.52
C ILE A 41 -8.16 -21.31 6.32
N ILE A 42 -7.39 -20.70 5.41
CA ILE A 42 -6.01 -21.08 5.14
C ILE A 42 -5.11 -20.69 6.31
N PHE A 43 -5.29 -19.48 6.85
CA PHE A 43 -4.52 -18.97 7.98
C PHE A 43 -4.68 -19.85 9.23
N ALA A 44 -5.90 -20.31 9.53
CA ALA A 44 -6.20 -21.19 10.64
C ALA A 44 -5.60 -22.61 10.50
N ALA A 45 -5.14 -22.99 9.30
CA ALA A 45 -4.51 -24.29 9.10
C ALA A 45 -3.12 -24.33 9.75
N PRO A 46 -2.76 -25.43 10.46
CA PRO A 46 -1.45 -25.56 11.08
C PRO A 46 -0.30 -25.41 10.07
N ARG A 47 0.64 -24.54 10.37
CA ARG A 47 1.88 -24.38 9.61
C ARG A 47 2.94 -25.39 10.08
N THR A 48 3.77 -25.86 9.18
CA THR A 48 4.98 -26.60 9.56
C THR A 48 5.95 -25.65 10.28
N TYR A 49 6.86 -26.21 11.08
CA TYR A 49 7.89 -25.42 11.77
C TYR A 49 8.67 -24.51 10.79
N HIS A 50 9.05 -25.06 9.62
CA HIS A 50 9.75 -24.30 8.60
C HIS A 50 8.92 -23.11 8.08
N ARG A 51 7.64 -23.32 7.77
CA ARG A 51 6.74 -22.25 7.31
C ARG A 51 6.49 -21.19 8.40
N GLN A 52 6.40 -21.61 9.66
CA GLN A 52 6.27 -20.67 10.76
C GLN A 52 7.53 -19.82 10.90
N SER A 53 8.72 -20.42 10.86
CA SER A 53 9.98 -19.69 10.94
C SER A 53 10.18 -18.69 9.78
N GLN A 54 9.70 -19.01 8.56
CA GLN A 54 9.72 -18.08 7.44
C GLN A 54 8.78 -16.87 7.69
N PHE A 55 7.61 -17.12 8.22
CA PHE A 55 6.67 -16.07 8.58
C PHE A 55 7.23 -15.19 9.70
N ASP A 56 7.75 -15.77 10.77
CA ASP A 56 8.34 -15.02 11.88
C ASP A 56 9.48 -14.12 11.40
N HIS A 57 10.34 -14.62 10.49
CA HIS A 57 11.40 -13.82 9.88
C HIS A 57 10.85 -12.67 9.01
N PHE A 58 9.77 -12.90 8.27
CA PHE A 58 9.11 -11.85 7.48
C PHE A 58 8.58 -10.74 8.39
N VAL A 59 7.91 -11.10 9.49
CA VAL A 59 7.39 -10.14 10.48
C VAL A 59 8.53 -9.36 11.15
N GLU A 60 9.59 -10.04 11.59
CA GLU A 60 10.77 -9.40 12.17
C GLU A 60 11.40 -8.40 11.21
N LYS A 61 11.56 -8.76 9.94
CA LYS A 61 12.10 -7.89 8.89
C LYS A 61 11.19 -6.70 8.58
N GLY A 62 9.88 -6.91 8.61
CA GLY A 62 8.86 -5.88 8.37
C GLY A 62 8.77 -4.85 9.49
N GLY A 63 9.11 -5.25 10.72
CA GLY A 63 9.19 -4.38 11.89
C GLY A 63 7.91 -3.59 12.16
N SER A 64 8.07 -2.38 12.67
CA SER A 64 6.95 -1.52 13.06
C SER A 64 6.06 -1.08 11.89
N GLU A 65 6.62 -0.95 10.69
CA GLU A 65 5.85 -0.52 9.51
C GLU A 65 4.81 -1.60 9.14
N LEU A 66 5.22 -2.86 9.08
CA LEU A 66 4.33 -3.99 8.83
C LEU A 66 3.28 -4.14 9.95
N SER A 67 3.73 -4.09 11.20
CA SER A 67 2.85 -4.22 12.37
C SER A 67 1.82 -3.08 12.46
N ASN A 68 2.21 -1.86 12.14
CA ASN A 68 1.27 -0.72 12.09
C ASN A 68 0.27 -0.85 10.94
N TYR A 69 0.71 -1.29 9.77
CA TYR A 69 -0.19 -1.56 8.65
C TYR A 69 -1.22 -2.65 9.02
N ALA A 70 -0.77 -3.76 9.59
CA ALA A 70 -1.63 -4.85 10.00
C ALA A 70 -2.64 -4.44 11.08
N LEU A 71 -2.20 -3.64 12.07
CA LEU A 71 -3.08 -3.09 13.08
C LEU A 71 -4.11 -2.12 12.49
N TRP A 72 -3.68 -1.23 11.58
CA TRP A 72 -4.60 -0.34 10.87
C TRP A 72 -5.67 -1.14 10.11
N CYS A 73 -5.29 -2.20 9.40
CA CYS A 73 -6.24 -3.09 8.72
C CYS A 73 -7.23 -3.74 9.72
N ALA A 74 -6.75 -4.19 10.87
CA ALA A 74 -7.59 -4.79 11.91
C ALA A 74 -8.57 -3.78 12.53
N LEU A 75 -8.14 -2.54 12.74
CA LEU A 75 -8.99 -1.45 13.23
C LEU A 75 -10.07 -1.07 12.22
N VAL A 76 -9.69 -0.83 10.96
CA VAL A 76 -10.62 -0.51 9.87
C VAL A 76 -11.65 -1.63 9.67
N GLU A 77 -11.24 -2.88 9.78
CA GLU A 77 -12.14 -4.03 9.68
C GLU A 77 -13.13 -4.07 10.83
N ARG A 78 -12.70 -3.79 12.05
CA ARG A 78 -13.57 -3.78 13.24
C ARG A 78 -14.56 -2.61 13.24
N GLU A 79 -14.07 -1.42 12.88
CA GLU A 79 -14.90 -0.19 12.84
C GLU A 79 -15.77 -0.10 11.57
N ASP A 80 -15.52 -0.96 10.58
CA ASP A 80 -16.18 -0.95 9.25
C ASP A 80 -16.12 0.41 8.56
N THR A 81 -15.03 1.16 8.77
CA THR A 81 -14.79 2.47 8.18
C THR A 81 -13.30 2.80 8.09
N LEU A 82 -12.93 3.61 7.07
CA LEU A 82 -11.59 4.19 6.95
C LEU A 82 -11.41 5.43 7.85
N GLU A 83 -12.51 6.08 8.23
CA GLU A 83 -12.51 7.24 9.13
C GLU A 83 -12.57 6.75 10.57
N LEU A 84 -11.40 6.43 11.12
CA LEU A 84 -11.30 5.94 12.50
C LEU A 84 -11.72 7.02 13.51
N PRO A 85 -12.31 6.63 14.66
CA PRO A 85 -12.61 7.55 15.77
C PRO A 85 -11.38 8.34 16.24
N GLU A 86 -11.61 9.52 16.84
CA GLU A 86 -10.56 10.47 17.24
C GLU A 86 -9.47 9.81 18.12
N ASP A 87 -9.85 8.92 19.03
CA ASP A 87 -8.92 8.18 19.90
C ASP A 87 -8.12 7.09 19.19
N LEU A 88 -8.49 6.76 17.94
CA LEU A 88 -7.82 5.79 17.06
C LEU A 88 -7.21 6.42 15.79
N GLU A 89 -7.31 7.73 15.59
CA GLU A 89 -6.86 8.43 14.37
C GLU A 89 -5.35 8.39 14.11
N ARG A 90 -4.55 8.02 15.11
CA ARG A 90 -3.07 8.00 15.02
C ARG A 90 -2.52 6.75 15.68
N SER A 91 -1.52 6.15 15.06
CA SER A 91 -0.83 4.98 15.60
C SER A 91 -0.21 5.20 16.99
N SER A 92 0.11 6.44 17.33
CA SER A 92 0.69 6.83 18.63
C SER A 92 -0.34 7.11 19.74
N SER A 93 -1.64 6.97 19.47
CA SER A 93 -2.67 7.18 20.48
C SER A 93 -2.60 6.09 21.56
N PRO A 94 -2.75 6.45 22.85
CA PRO A 94 -2.72 5.45 23.94
C PRO A 94 -3.79 4.36 23.80
N ARG A 95 -4.94 4.66 23.18
CA ARG A 95 -5.98 3.70 22.90
C ARG A 95 -5.51 2.65 21.90
N VAL A 96 -4.75 3.03 20.87
CA VAL A 96 -4.21 2.12 19.85
C VAL A 96 -3.29 1.05 20.44
N GLU A 97 -2.52 1.38 21.47
CA GLU A 97 -1.67 0.38 22.15
C GLU A 97 -2.49 -0.69 22.89
N LEU A 98 -3.66 -0.31 23.43
CA LEU A 98 -4.58 -1.29 24.03
C LEU A 98 -5.21 -2.18 22.95
N GLU A 99 -5.63 -1.56 21.84
CA GLU A 99 -6.20 -2.29 20.69
C GLU A 99 -5.21 -3.27 20.07
N ARG A 100 -3.92 -2.94 20.04
CA ARG A 100 -2.87 -3.86 19.55
C ARG A 100 -2.86 -5.18 20.31
N LEU A 101 -3.12 -5.15 21.61
CA LEU A 101 -3.20 -6.35 22.44
C LEU A 101 -4.53 -7.10 22.22
N GLU A 102 -5.63 -6.38 22.12
CA GLU A 102 -6.96 -6.96 21.91
C GLU A 102 -7.12 -7.59 20.53
N LEU A 103 -6.46 -7.01 19.50
CA LEU A 103 -6.54 -7.43 18.11
C LEU A 103 -5.33 -8.28 17.66
N ALA A 104 -4.52 -8.80 18.58
CA ALA A 104 -3.27 -9.48 18.25
C ALA A 104 -3.45 -10.61 17.21
N ASP A 105 -4.47 -11.46 17.35
CA ASP A 105 -4.76 -12.53 16.39
C ASP A 105 -5.13 -11.98 15.00
N ARG A 106 -5.75 -10.79 14.97
CA ARG A 106 -6.15 -10.16 13.71
C ARG A 106 -4.98 -9.43 13.06
N VAL A 107 -4.09 -8.89 13.84
CA VAL A 107 -2.80 -8.34 13.38
C VAL A 107 -1.97 -9.44 12.73
N ASP A 108 -1.82 -10.59 13.39
CA ASP A 108 -1.13 -11.77 12.84
C ASP A 108 -1.71 -12.23 11.49
N PHE A 109 -3.03 -12.19 11.35
CA PHE A 109 -3.70 -12.52 10.09
C PHE A 109 -3.33 -11.54 8.97
N TRP A 110 -3.31 -10.23 9.24
CA TRP A 110 -2.97 -9.23 8.23
C TRP A 110 -1.49 -9.21 7.88
N GLU A 111 -0.60 -9.47 8.85
CA GLU A 111 0.83 -9.68 8.59
C GLU A 111 1.05 -10.93 7.72
N TRP A 112 0.33 -12.01 8.00
CA TRP A 112 0.37 -13.22 7.19
C TRP A 112 -0.15 -12.97 5.76
N CYS A 113 -1.20 -12.18 5.58
CA CYS A 113 -1.69 -11.80 4.25
C CYS A 113 -0.61 -11.07 3.44
N GLN A 114 0.14 -10.17 4.07
CA GLN A 114 1.25 -9.45 3.42
C GLN A 114 2.39 -10.41 3.06
N TRP A 115 2.72 -11.34 3.94
CA TRP A 115 3.71 -12.37 3.65
C TRP A 115 3.35 -13.20 2.43
N ILE A 116 2.13 -13.74 2.37
CA ILE A 116 1.66 -14.53 1.22
C ILE A 116 1.63 -13.70 -0.06
N ALA A 117 1.19 -12.45 0.00
CA ALA A 117 1.22 -11.56 -1.15
C ALA A 117 2.65 -11.33 -1.66
N SER A 118 3.60 -11.10 -0.76
CA SER A 118 5.02 -10.95 -1.10
C SER A 118 5.59 -12.21 -1.77
N GLU A 119 5.32 -13.40 -1.21
CA GLU A 119 5.77 -14.67 -1.83
C GLU A 119 5.19 -14.87 -3.24
N GLN A 120 3.91 -14.53 -3.44
CA GLN A 120 3.26 -14.67 -4.75
C GLN A 120 3.83 -13.68 -5.77
N LEU A 121 4.16 -12.45 -5.37
CA LEU A 121 4.80 -11.47 -6.24
C LEU A 121 6.22 -11.89 -6.63
N VAL A 122 7.02 -12.39 -5.67
CA VAL A 122 8.35 -12.96 -5.95
C VAL A 122 8.22 -14.07 -6.98
N HIS A 123 7.33 -15.02 -6.75
CA HIS A 123 7.14 -16.15 -7.67
C HIS A 123 6.67 -15.71 -9.06
N ALA A 124 5.77 -14.72 -9.14
CA ALA A 124 5.33 -14.17 -10.42
C ALA A 124 6.49 -13.54 -11.21
N GLN A 125 7.39 -12.81 -10.53
CA GLN A 125 8.59 -12.25 -11.15
C GLN A 125 9.57 -13.34 -11.62
N GLU A 126 9.76 -14.40 -10.83
CA GLU A 126 10.60 -15.53 -11.19
C GLU A 126 10.07 -16.23 -12.45
N VAL A 127 8.77 -16.58 -12.50
CA VAL A 127 8.12 -17.20 -13.64
C VAL A 127 8.21 -16.31 -14.89
N ALA A 128 7.99 -14.99 -14.75
CA ALA A 128 8.12 -14.07 -15.86
C ALA A 128 9.53 -14.11 -16.48
N ARG A 129 10.57 -14.15 -15.65
CA ARG A 129 11.96 -14.27 -16.11
C ARG A 129 12.27 -15.64 -16.74
N GLU A 130 11.78 -16.71 -16.14
CA GLU A 130 11.96 -18.09 -16.66
C GLU A 130 11.38 -18.28 -18.06
N VAL A 131 10.26 -17.61 -18.38
CA VAL A 131 9.67 -17.67 -19.73
C VAL A 131 10.28 -16.66 -20.71
N GLY A 132 11.38 -15.98 -20.33
CA GLY A 132 12.19 -15.14 -21.22
C GLY A 132 11.84 -13.65 -21.22
N MET A 133 11.07 -13.16 -20.27
CA MET A 133 10.87 -11.72 -20.08
C MET A 133 12.10 -11.12 -19.37
N GLU A 134 12.90 -10.31 -20.08
CA GLU A 134 14.16 -9.78 -19.55
C GLU A 134 13.95 -8.89 -18.30
N ILE A 135 12.93 -8.07 -18.29
CA ILE A 135 12.57 -7.21 -17.15
C ILE A 135 11.65 -7.94 -16.17
N GLY A 136 10.75 -8.78 -16.70
CA GLY A 136 9.68 -9.39 -15.93
C GLY A 136 8.56 -8.40 -15.64
N ILE A 137 8.19 -8.26 -14.36
CA ILE A 137 7.13 -7.38 -13.88
C ILE A 137 7.66 -5.95 -13.75
N MET A 138 6.84 -4.99 -14.15
CA MET A 138 7.01 -3.57 -13.85
C MET A 138 5.99 -3.16 -12.78
N ALA A 139 6.48 -2.75 -11.63
CA ALA A 139 5.63 -2.18 -10.59
C ALA A 139 5.17 -0.77 -10.98
N ASP A 140 4.02 -0.38 -10.49
CA ASP A 140 3.46 0.96 -10.70
C ASP A 140 3.36 1.70 -9.37
N LEU A 141 4.06 2.83 -9.25
CA LEU A 141 4.10 3.63 -8.05
C LEU A 141 3.18 4.83 -8.21
N ALA A 142 2.12 4.84 -7.40
CA ALA A 142 1.12 5.90 -7.41
C ALA A 142 1.69 7.25 -6.94
N VAL A 143 1.03 8.35 -7.31
CA VAL A 143 1.41 9.74 -6.93
C VAL A 143 1.48 9.93 -5.42
N GLY A 144 0.57 9.31 -4.68
CA GLY A 144 0.47 9.48 -3.25
C GLY A 144 -0.38 8.40 -2.58
N VAL A 145 -0.75 8.64 -1.34
CA VAL A 145 -1.48 7.72 -0.48
C VAL A 145 -2.91 8.21 -0.21
N HIS A 146 -3.76 7.31 0.25
CA HIS A 146 -5.11 7.68 0.66
C HIS A 146 -5.09 8.53 1.95
N GLY A 147 -5.95 9.57 2.03
CA GLY A 147 -6.02 10.48 3.18
C GLY A 147 -6.32 9.82 4.53
N HIS A 148 -7.02 8.69 4.53
CA HIS A 148 -7.29 7.83 5.68
C HIS A 148 -6.55 6.49 5.61
N GLY A 149 -5.45 6.42 4.83
CA GLY A 149 -4.63 5.22 4.68
C GLY A 149 -3.65 5.02 5.83
N SER A 150 -3.10 3.81 5.88
CA SER A 150 -2.18 3.38 6.95
C SER A 150 -0.92 4.22 7.05
N GLU A 151 -0.41 4.75 5.93
CA GLU A 151 0.80 5.58 5.92
C GLU A 151 0.58 6.90 6.66
N LYS A 152 -0.54 7.60 6.35
CA LYS A 152 -0.87 8.84 7.05
C LYS A 152 -1.26 8.58 8.51
N TRP A 153 -1.95 7.48 8.78
CA TRP A 153 -2.30 7.05 10.13
C TRP A 153 -1.06 6.74 10.99
N SER A 154 -0.07 6.06 10.41
CA SER A 154 1.17 5.69 11.11
C SER A 154 2.12 6.84 11.32
N ARG A 155 2.20 7.75 10.34
CA ARG A 155 3.21 8.82 10.31
C ARG A 155 2.61 10.14 9.82
N PRO A 156 1.58 10.68 10.51
CA PRO A 156 0.88 11.90 10.09
C PRO A 156 1.79 13.12 9.99
N GLU A 157 2.90 13.16 10.72
CA GLU A 157 3.90 14.24 10.73
C GLU A 157 4.65 14.39 9.39
N LEU A 158 4.62 13.36 8.53
CA LEU A 158 5.23 13.43 7.20
C LEU A 158 4.39 14.23 6.21
N PHE A 159 3.11 14.39 6.47
CA PHE A 159 2.16 15.00 5.55
C PHE A 159 1.85 16.46 5.91
N ALA A 160 1.63 17.29 4.90
CA ALA A 160 1.17 18.65 5.11
C ALA A 160 -0.31 18.66 5.52
N SER A 161 -0.59 19.23 6.69
CA SER A 161 -1.96 19.31 7.20
C SER A 161 -2.80 20.31 6.38
N GLY A 162 -4.07 19.97 6.13
CA GLY A 162 -5.01 20.86 5.45
C GLY A 162 -4.73 21.04 3.96
N MET A 163 -3.97 20.15 3.35
CA MET A 163 -3.62 20.20 1.92
C MET A 163 -3.92 18.89 1.21
N THR A 164 -4.32 19.00 -0.05
CA THR A 164 -4.48 17.89 -1.00
C THR A 164 -3.65 18.12 -2.24
N VAL A 165 -3.39 17.05 -3.00
CA VAL A 165 -2.67 17.09 -4.27
C VAL A 165 -3.66 17.06 -5.42
N GLY A 166 -3.30 17.73 -6.52
CA GLY A 166 -4.07 17.70 -7.76
C GLY A 166 -3.27 18.22 -8.94
N ALA A 167 -3.97 18.73 -9.91
CA ALA A 167 -3.41 19.39 -11.09
C ALA A 167 -4.09 20.75 -11.34
N PRO A 168 -3.34 21.76 -11.84
CA PRO A 168 -3.92 23.03 -12.22
C PRO A 168 -4.86 22.88 -13.43
N PRO A 169 -5.70 23.90 -13.72
CA PRO A 169 -6.46 23.95 -14.96
C PRO A 169 -5.58 23.81 -16.20
N ASP A 170 -6.04 23.02 -17.16
CA ASP A 170 -5.42 22.84 -18.46
C ASP A 170 -6.46 22.79 -19.58
N VAL A 171 -6.02 22.49 -20.80
CA VAL A 171 -6.92 22.46 -22.00
C VAL A 171 -7.92 21.29 -21.94
N TYR A 172 -7.65 20.24 -21.19
CA TYR A 172 -8.51 19.06 -21.04
C TYR A 172 -9.39 19.16 -19.78
N SER A 173 -8.90 19.82 -18.74
CA SER A 173 -9.61 20.03 -17.47
C SER A 173 -9.55 21.49 -17.04
N GLN A 174 -10.50 22.30 -17.52
CA GLN A 174 -10.56 23.74 -17.22
C GLN A 174 -10.80 24.06 -15.73
N GLN A 175 -11.29 23.10 -14.96
CA GLN A 175 -11.48 23.23 -13.51
C GLN A 175 -10.26 22.76 -12.71
N GLY A 176 -9.25 22.18 -13.38
CA GLY A 176 -8.19 21.44 -12.71
C GLY A 176 -8.70 20.14 -12.11
N GLN A 177 -7.85 19.48 -11.35
CA GLN A 177 -8.18 18.21 -10.70
C GLN A 177 -7.76 18.26 -9.24
N ASN A 178 -8.60 17.71 -8.35
CA ASN A 178 -8.22 17.43 -6.97
C ASN A 178 -8.25 15.90 -6.78
N TRP A 179 -7.10 15.31 -6.44
CA TRP A 179 -6.96 13.86 -6.27
C TRP A 179 -7.21 13.42 -4.84
N SER A 180 -7.49 14.38 -3.94
CA SER A 180 -7.79 14.13 -2.52
C SER A 180 -6.70 13.37 -1.74
N GLN A 181 -5.47 13.41 -2.23
CA GLN A 181 -4.32 12.76 -1.60
C GLN A 181 -3.54 13.78 -0.78
N PRO A 182 -3.12 13.46 0.45
CA PRO A 182 -2.29 14.36 1.25
C PRO A 182 -0.86 14.39 0.69
N PRO A 183 -0.28 15.58 0.47
CA PRO A 183 1.12 15.68 0.03
C PRO A 183 2.08 15.48 1.20
N TRP A 184 3.24 14.89 0.92
CA TRP A 184 4.35 14.93 1.86
C TRP A 184 4.83 16.37 2.08
N SER A 185 5.14 16.72 3.31
CA SER A 185 5.82 17.96 3.65
C SER A 185 7.29 17.91 3.17
N PRO A 186 7.75 18.81 2.28
CA PRO A 186 9.16 18.82 1.86
C PRO A 186 10.13 18.94 3.04
N ARG A 187 9.75 19.70 4.07
CA ARG A 187 10.54 19.86 5.29
C ARG A 187 10.64 18.56 6.06
N SER A 188 9.50 17.90 6.33
CA SER A 188 9.48 16.64 7.08
C SER A 188 10.23 15.53 6.36
N LEU A 189 10.14 15.48 5.01
CA LEU A 189 10.94 14.55 4.20
C LEU A 189 12.44 14.78 4.38
N ALA A 190 12.90 16.03 4.32
CA ALA A 190 14.30 16.35 4.51
C ALA A 190 14.79 16.01 5.93
N GLU A 191 13.99 16.35 6.96
CA GLU A 191 14.30 16.08 8.37
C GLU A 191 14.45 14.58 8.67
N CYS A 192 13.66 13.72 8.00
CA CYS A 192 13.77 12.26 8.13
C CYS A 192 14.72 11.59 7.11
N GLY A 193 15.48 12.37 6.33
CA GLY A 193 16.43 11.85 5.34
C GLY A 193 15.74 11.09 4.20
N TYR A 194 14.54 11.48 3.83
CA TYR A 194 13.72 10.87 2.75
C TYR A 194 13.48 9.36 2.91
N THR A 195 13.51 8.87 4.14
CA THR A 195 13.31 7.43 4.42
C THR A 195 12.00 6.89 3.84
N PRO A 196 10.85 7.59 3.87
CA PRO A 196 9.61 7.09 3.29
C PRO A 196 9.70 6.82 1.79
N LEU A 197 10.29 7.75 1.03
CA LEU A 197 10.50 7.57 -0.41
C LEU A 197 11.43 6.39 -0.69
N ARG A 198 12.55 6.30 0.04
CA ARG A 198 13.49 5.18 -0.09
C ARG A 198 12.81 3.84 0.12
N ASP A 199 12.05 3.72 1.21
CA ASP A 199 11.44 2.44 1.60
C ASP A 199 10.28 2.07 0.65
N MET A 200 9.53 3.05 0.14
CA MET A 200 8.52 2.86 -0.87
C MET A 200 9.12 2.35 -2.20
N VAL A 201 10.21 2.95 -2.67
CA VAL A 201 10.90 2.50 -3.90
C VAL A 201 11.48 1.09 -3.71
N ARG A 202 12.10 0.81 -2.55
CA ARG A 202 12.59 -0.54 -2.21
C ARG A 202 11.48 -1.58 -2.22
N ALA A 203 10.34 -1.26 -1.64
CA ALA A 203 9.19 -2.16 -1.60
C ALA A 203 8.65 -2.44 -3.02
N ALA A 204 8.53 -1.42 -3.86
CA ALA A 204 8.11 -1.57 -5.26
C ALA A 204 9.08 -2.43 -6.07
N LEU A 205 10.37 -2.27 -5.86
CA LEU A 205 11.41 -2.99 -6.59
C LEU A 205 11.76 -4.37 -5.99
N ALA A 206 11.27 -4.70 -4.80
CA ALA A 206 11.57 -5.98 -4.17
C ALA A 206 11.11 -7.20 -4.99
N ASN A 207 10.05 -7.04 -5.80
CA ASN A 207 9.42 -8.10 -6.55
C ASN A 207 9.20 -7.73 -8.03
N ALA A 208 9.98 -6.78 -8.57
CA ALA A 208 9.83 -6.29 -9.94
C ALA A 208 11.18 -5.95 -10.56
N GLY A 209 11.29 -6.05 -11.87
CA GLY A 209 12.49 -5.67 -12.63
C GLY A 209 12.45 -4.22 -13.14
N ALA A 210 11.33 -3.55 -12.98
CA ALA A 210 11.16 -2.12 -13.27
C ALA A 210 10.13 -1.48 -12.36
N VAL A 211 10.16 -0.14 -12.28
CA VAL A 211 9.11 0.66 -11.65
C VAL A 211 8.72 1.82 -12.57
N ARG A 212 7.41 1.98 -12.80
CA ARG A 212 6.82 3.19 -13.37
C ARG A 212 6.44 4.12 -12.22
N ILE A 213 6.87 5.36 -12.29
CA ILE A 213 6.51 6.39 -11.31
C ILE A 213 5.45 7.27 -11.97
N ASP A 214 4.25 7.19 -11.43
CA ASP A 214 3.12 7.99 -11.88
C ASP A 214 3.35 9.46 -11.51
N HIS A 215 3.07 10.35 -12.45
CA HIS A 215 3.27 11.80 -12.30
C HIS A 215 4.66 12.17 -11.79
N ILE A 216 5.72 11.77 -12.51
CA ILE A 216 7.14 12.00 -12.12
C ILE A 216 7.43 13.49 -11.79
N LEU A 217 6.66 14.41 -12.32
CA LEU A 217 6.73 15.84 -11.96
C LEU A 217 6.55 16.06 -10.45
N GLY A 218 5.89 15.13 -9.76
CA GLY A 218 5.73 15.13 -8.31
C GLY A 218 7.04 15.08 -7.53
N MET A 219 8.13 14.58 -8.13
CA MET A 219 9.47 14.60 -7.54
C MET A 219 10.11 15.99 -7.56
N PHE A 220 9.61 16.89 -8.43
CA PHE A 220 10.10 18.26 -8.59
C PHE A 220 9.16 19.26 -7.95
N ARG A 221 7.85 19.12 -8.19
CA ARG A 221 6.79 19.98 -7.67
C ARG A 221 5.44 19.28 -7.74
N LEU A 222 4.58 19.54 -6.75
CA LEU A 222 3.19 19.11 -6.76
C LEU A 222 2.26 20.33 -6.67
N TRP A 223 1.10 20.20 -7.31
CA TRP A 223 0.04 21.18 -7.19
C TRP A 223 -0.72 20.93 -5.91
N TRP A 224 -0.55 21.80 -4.92
CA TRP A 224 -1.21 21.72 -3.63
C TRP A 224 -2.47 22.56 -3.63
N ILE A 225 -3.55 22.02 -3.12
CA ILE A 225 -4.86 22.62 -3.00
C ILE A 225 -5.24 22.63 -1.52
N PRO A 226 -5.58 23.79 -0.92
CA PRO A 226 -6.08 23.80 0.46
C PRO A 226 -7.37 22.96 0.57
N GLU A 227 -7.52 22.22 1.66
CA GLU A 227 -8.72 21.43 1.90
C GLU A 227 -9.97 22.34 1.86
N GLY A 228 -11.03 21.87 1.20
CA GLY A 228 -12.26 22.63 0.99
C GLY A 228 -12.22 23.65 -0.15
N CYS A 229 -11.05 23.88 -0.77
CA CYS A 229 -10.91 24.76 -1.92
C CYS A 229 -11.02 23.99 -3.25
N VAL A 230 -11.27 24.72 -4.34
CA VAL A 230 -11.28 24.18 -5.69
C VAL A 230 -9.86 24.14 -6.26
N ALA A 231 -9.63 23.28 -7.26
CA ALA A 231 -8.28 23.08 -7.80
C ALA A 231 -7.66 24.35 -8.42
N THR A 232 -8.48 25.32 -8.86
CA THR A 232 -8.01 26.63 -9.36
C THR A 232 -7.36 27.52 -8.29
N GLU A 233 -7.58 27.22 -7.02
CA GLU A 233 -7.02 27.99 -5.89
C GLU A 233 -5.71 27.38 -5.34
N GLY A 234 -5.20 26.35 -6.01
CA GLY A 234 -3.95 25.70 -5.66
C GLY A 234 -2.71 26.50 -6.05
N THR A 235 -1.57 25.97 -5.68
CA THR A 235 -0.25 26.47 -6.06
C THR A 235 0.78 25.35 -6.14
N TYR A 236 1.87 25.56 -6.89
CA TYR A 236 2.99 24.63 -6.91
C TYR A 236 3.85 24.76 -5.66
N VAL A 237 4.08 23.63 -5.00
CA VAL A 237 5.07 23.47 -3.93
C VAL A 237 6.22 22.63 -4.47
N TYR A 238 7.45 23.11 -4.27
CA TYR A 238 8.66 22.49 -4.80
C TYR A 238 9.30 21.53 -3.80
N TYR A 239 9.88 20.47 -4.32
CA TYR A 239 10.65 19.49 -3.58
C TYR A 239 12.14 19.55 -3.94
N ASP A 240 12.99 19.00 -3.09
CA ASP A 240 14.39 18.77 -3.42
C ASP A 240 14.49 17.58 -4.39
N HIS A 241 14.40 17.88 -5.67
CA HIS A 241 14.40 16.88 -6.73
C HIS A 241 15.74 16.17 -6.86
N GLU A 242 16.85 16.82 -6.51
CA GLU A 242 18.17 16.17 -6.55
C GLU A 242 18.26 15.04 -5.53
N ALA A 243 17.81 15.28 -4.29
CA ALA A 243 17.73 14.26 -3.27
C ALA A 243 16.75 13.14 -3.64
N MET A 244 15.53 13.49 -4.08
CA MET A 244 14.50 12.50 -4.40
C MET A 244 14.89 11.62 -5.60
N MET A 245 15.35 12.23 -6.70
CA MET A 245 15.83 11.48 -7.87
C MET A 245 17.08 10.66 -7.56
N GLY A 246 18.00 11.20 -6.76
CA GLY A 246 19.17 10.48 -6.32
C GLY A 246 18.84 9.20 -5.54
N ILE A 247 17.84 9.24 -4.67
CA ILE A 247 17.34 8.08 -3.92
C ILE A 247 16.71 7.05 -4.86
N ILE A 248 15.84 7.48 -5.76
CA ILE A 248 15.17 6.59 -6.74
C ILE A 248 16.23 5.85 -7.57
N LEU A 249 17.20 6.59 -8.13
CA LEU A 249 18.26 6.02 -8.96
C LEU A 249 19.17 5.08 -8.17
N LEU A 250 19.48 5.42 -6.92
CA LEU A 250 20.30 4.57 -6.05
C LEU A 250 19.62 3.25 -5.74
N GLU A 251 18.34 3.28 -5.37
CA GLU A 251 17.60 2.05 -5.07
C GLU A 251 17.34 1.21 -6.33
N ALA A 252 17.07 1.83 -7.47
CA ALA A 252 16.98 1.14 -8.76
C ALA A 252 18.29 0.46 -9.17
N GLN A 253 19.44 1.15 -8.99
CA GLN A 253 20.76 0.56 -9.25
C GLN A 253 21.03 -0.64 -8.33
N ARG A 254 20.70 -0.53 -7.04
CA ARG A 254 20.84 -1.63 -6.07
C ARG A 254 19.98 -2.85 -6.42
N ALA A 255 18.79 -2.60 -6.93
CA ALA A 255 17.87 -3.66 -7.38
C ALA A 255 18.21 -4.20 -8.78
N GLY A 256 19.09 -3.56 -9.54
CA GLY A 256 19.33 -3.89 -10.94
C GLY A 256 18.11 -3.67 -11.83
N ALA A 257 17.28 -2.66 -11.51
CA ALA A 257 15.98 -2.42 -12.09
C ALA A 257 15.92 -1.16 -12.95
N VAL A 258 14.94 -1.09 -13.84
CA VAL A 258 14.66 0.07 -14.70
C VAL A 258 13.65 0.99 -14.04
N VAL A 259 13.83 2.31 -14.21
CA VAL A 259 12.88 3.34 -13.76
C VAL A 259 12.29 4.04 -14.97
N ILE A 260 10.98 4.22 -14.98
CA ILE A 260 10.21 4.93 -16.00
C ILE A 260 9.41 6.02 -15.29
N GLY A 261 9.58 7.28 -15.71
CA GLY A 261 8.76 8.40 -15.24
C GLY A 261 7.67 8.72 -16.26
N GLU A 262 6.47 8.91 -15.78
CA GLU A 262 5.31 9.30 -16.59
C GLU A 262 4.77 10.66 -16.19
#